data_033f91e5708677f76f4bb96989f7a76c
#
_entry.id   033f91e5708677f76f4bb96989f7a76c
#
_cell.length_a   1.000
_cell.length_b   1.000
_cell.length_c   1.000
_cell.angle_alpha   90.00
_cell.angle_beta   90.00
_cell.angle_gamma   90.00
#
_symmetry.space_group_name_H-M   'P 1'
#
loop_
_entity.id
_entity.type
_entity.pdbx_description
1 polymer ?
#
loop_
_entity_poly.entity_id
_entity_poly.type
_entity_poly.pdbx_seq_one_letter_code
_entity_poly.pdbx_strand_id
1 'polypeptide(L)'
;MKFVAVILSVLLLQYVTAQEKAFVVNGTIPATAKKLKALLSWNNGATAEEVNVVNGKFTIKGTIDEPVAATLMLQETNPPANKKFDRMEYLRNNLSLFLDGGVITIVTKTFLSDAEVKGSAVVNDYYKYTQQVKDITALDNQLGMVYYSYAQAKNAAVTDKLMEMYKTLSSIYYDAQLAFVKKNPASPVSLFFVKQVLGMDMDAAKAGPMFQLLAAELQNSKTGKELAASIEVGKKSMVGVAAPDFTQPTPEGTNISLASFKGKYVLVDFWASWCGPCRAESPNLVKAYQQYKPKGFEIFSVSLDDKKDKWLKAVKDDGYTWPQAGDLKGWENAAASLFGISGIPFNFLVDPNGIIVARNLRGEDLEKKLSELLK
;
A
#
# COMPACT_ATOMS: atom_id res chain seq x y z
N MET A 1 29.17 -65.42 6.95
CA MET A 1 28.67 -64.39 6.00
C MET A 1 27.40 -63.80 6.59
N LYS A 2 27.47 -62.58 7.15
CA LYS A 2 26.29 -61.83 7.67
C LYS A 2 25.88 -60.81 6.63
N PHE A 3 24.69 -60.97 6.05
CA PHE A 3 24.09 -59.97 5.17
C PHE A 3 23.53 -58.81 6.01
N VAL A 4 24.03 -57.63 5.85
CA VAL A 4 23.48 -56.38 6.36
C VAL A 4 22.54 -55.84 5.31
N ALA A 5 21.25 -55.85 5.57
CA ALA A 5 20.23 -55.21 4.75
C ALA A 5 20.19 -53.69 5.07
N VAL A 6 20.62 -52.87 4.14
CA VAL A 6 20.49 -51.42 4.20
C VAL A 6 19.08 -51.04 3.71
N ILE A 7 18.23 -50.64 4.63
CA ILE A 7 16.89 -50.11 4.30
C ILE A 7 17.10 -48.65 3.91
N LEU A 8 16.98 -48.36 2.62
CA LEU A 8 16.94 -46.99 2.09
C LEU A 8 15.53 -46.44 2.30
N SER A 9 15.32 -45.63 3.34
CA SER A 9 14.08 -44.86 3.53
C SER A 9 14.08 -43.69 2.59
N VAL A 10 13.35 -43.79 1.48
CA VAL A 10 13.05 -42.71 0.57
C VAL A 10 12.02 -41.77 1.26
N LEU A 11 12.47 -40.65 1.79
CA LEU A 11 11.63 -39.54 2.20
C LEU A 11 11.00 -38.93 0.95
N LEU A 12 9.80 -39.34 0.61
CA LEU A 12 8.93 -38.62 -0.32
C LEU A 12 8.56 -37.30 0.33
N LEU A 13 9.28 -36.23 -0.02
CA LEU A 13 8.80 -34.86 0.16
C LEU A 13 7.53 -34.69 -0.67
N GLN A 14 6.37 -34.85 -0.04
CA GLN A 14 5.12 -34.43 -0.63
C GLN A 14 5.15 -32.90 -0.71
N TYR A 15 5.42 -32.37 -1.89
CA TYR A 15 5.07 -31.01 -2.23
C TYR A 15 3.54 -30.92 -2.16
N VAL A 16 3.00 -30.43 -1.05
CA VAL A 16 1.60 -30.01 -0.98
C VAL A 16 1.50 -28.76 -1.85
N THR A 17 1.21 -28.96 -3.13
CA THR A 17 0.76 -27.87 -3.99
C THR A 17 -0.54 -27.36 -3.39
N ALA A 18 -0.60 -26.07 -3.03
CA ALA A 18 -1.84 -25.46 -2.60
C ALA A 18 -2.90 -25.75 -3.68
N GLN A 19 -4.00 -26.39 -3.28
CA GLN A 19 -5.06 -26.76 -4.21
C GLN A 19 -5.79 -25.48 -4.61
N GLU A 20 -5.70 -25.10 -5.87
CA GLU A 20 -6.43 -23.95 -6.41
C GLU A 20 -7.93 -24.06 -6.09
N LYS A 21 -8.53 -23.00 -5.60
CA LYS A 21 -9.96 -22.90 -5.29
C LYS A 21 -10.68 -22.23 -6.45
N ALA A 22 -11.58 -22.95 -7.10
CA ALA A 22 -12.43 -22.37 -8.14
C ALA A 22 -13.49 -21.44 -7.53
N PHE A 23 -13.75 -20.33 -8.20
CA PHE A 23 -14.84 -19.41 -7.87
C PHE A 23 -15.73 -19.12 -9.08
N VAL A 24 -16.99 -18.73 -8.79
CA VAL A 24 -17.96 -18.25 -9.78
C VAL A 24 -18.63 -17.00 -9.22
N VAL A 25 -18.52 -15.88 -9.92
CA VAL A 25 -19.22 -14.62 -9.56
C VAL A 25 -20.38 -14.42 -10.55
N ASN A 26 -21.61 -14.50 -10.06
CA ASN A 26 -22.83 -14.23 -10.81
C ASN A 26 -23.38 -12.87 -10.45
N GLY A 27 -23.52 -11.98 -11.45
CA GLY A 27 -24.07 -10.65 -11.25
C GLY A 27 -25.40 -10.44 -11.97
N THR A 28 -26.32 -9.72 -11.31
CA THR A 28 -27.55 -9.20 -11.87
C THR A 28 -27.63 -7.72 -11.61
N ILE A 29 -27.74 -6.92 -12.67
CA ILE A 29 -27.82 -5.46 -12.65
C ILE A 29 -29.07 -4.98 -13.38
N PRO A 30 -29.53 -3.75 -13.19
CA PRO A 30 -30.66 -3.21 -13.95
C PRO A 30 -30.40 -3.25 -15.46
N ALA A 31 -31.45 -3.49 -16.24
CA ALA A 31 -31.35 -3.40 -17.69
C ALA A 31 -30.95 -1.96 -18.09
N THR A 32 -30.02 -1.85 -19.00
CA THR A 32 -29.53 -0.57 -19.54
C THR A 32 -29.36 -0.67 -21.05
N ALA A 33 -29.58 0.46 -21.76
CA ALA A 33 -29.27 0.54 -23.19
C ALA A 33 -27.77 0.56 -23.48
N LYS A 34 -26.91 0.84 -22.49
CA LYS A 34 -25.47 0.81 -22.63
C LYS A 34 -24.96 -0.62 -22.69
N LYS A 35 -24.03 -0.88 -23.62
CA LYS A 35 -23.28 -2.13 -23.63
C LYS A 35 -22.20 -2.08 -22.55
N LEU A 36 -22.30 -2.95 -21.57
CA LEU A 36 -21.38 -3.01 -20.43
C LEU A 36 -20.54 -4.29 -20.46
N LYS A 37 -19.36 -4.18 -19.89
CA LYS A 37 -18.49 -5.28 -19.50
C LYS A 37 -18.35 -5.28 -17.98
N ALA A 38 -18.27 -6.48 -17.40
CA ALA A 38 -17.91 -6.70 -16.02
C ALA A 38 -16.45 -7.15 -15.96
N LEU A 39 -15.61 -6.40 -15.27
CA LEU A 39 -14.19 -6.68 -15.05
C LEU A 39 -14.00 -7.02 -13.57
N LEU A 40 -13.53 -8.23 -13.29
CA LEU A 40 -13.12 -8.64 -11.95
C LEU A 40 -11.60 -8.71 -11.89
N SER A 41 -10.99 -8.00 -10.97
CA SER A 41 -9.54 -8.01 -10.76
C SER A 41 -9.19 -8.39 -9.32
N TRP A 42 -8.11 -9.18 -9.14
CA TRP A 42 -7.58 -9.59 -7.84
C TRP A 42 -6.06 -9.63 -7.87
N ASN A 43 -5.40 -10.00 -6.78
CA ASN A 43 -3.95 -9.95 -6.65
C ASN A 43 -3.37 -8.57 -6.98
N ASN A 44 -3.97 -7.51 -6.41
CA ASN A 44 -3.60 -6.10 -6.69
C ASN A 44 -3.68 -5.73 -8.18
N GLY A 45 -4.62 -6.33 -8.90
CA GLY A 45 -4.81 -6.08 -10.33
C GLY A 45 -3.90 -6.90 -11.27
N ALA A 46 -3.02 -7.75 -10.73
CA ALA A 46 -2.14 -8.61 -11.53
C ALA A 46 -2.92 -9.69 -12.30
N THR A 47 -4.11 -10.05 -11.82
CA THR A 47 -5.01 -11.00 -12.48
C THR A 47 -6.35 -10.33 -12.69
N ALA A 48 -6.93 -10.49 -13.89
CA ALA A 48 -8.24 -9.94 -14.22
C ALA A 48 -8.99 -10.80 -15.23
N GLU A 49 -10.31 -10.87 -15.07
CA GLU A 49 -11.23 -11.53 -15.99
C GLU A 49 -12.32 -10.55 -16.42
N GLU A 50 -12.61 -10.49 -17.72
CA GLU A 50 -13.56 -9.58 -18.31
C GLU A 50 -14.63 -10.35 -19.10
N VAL A 51 -15.91 -10.03 -18.87
CA VAL A 51 -17.03 -10.61 -19.59
C VAL A 51 -18.05 -9.56 -19.99
N ASN A 52 -18.80 -9.82 -21.07
CA ASN A 52 -19.91 -8.96 -21.47
C ASN A 52 -21.11 -9.12 -20.52
N VAL A 53 -21.79 -8.02 -20.23
CA VAL A 53 -23.09 -8.05 -19.55
C VAL A 53 -24.18 -8.25 -20.60
N VAL A 54 -24.97 -9.32 -20.47
CA VAL A 54 -26.04 -9.67 -21.40
C VAL A 54 -27.37 -9.68 -20.65
N ASN A 55 -28.32 -8.87 -21.08
CA ASN A 55 -29.62 -8.73 -20.43
C ASN A 55 -29.52 -8.47 -18.91
N GLY A 56 -28.60 -7.60 -18.51
CA GLY A 56 -28.35 -7.27 -17.11
C GLY A 56 -27.68 -8.38 -16.28
N LYS A 57 -27.15 -9.43 -16.91
CA LYS A 57 -26.50 -10.55 -16.21
C LYS A 57 -25.09 -10.78 -16.72
N PHE A 58 -24.23 -11.24 -15.80
CA PHE A 58 -22.87 -11.70 -16.12
C PHE A 58 -22.45 -12.85 -15.23
N THR A 59 -21.50 -13.64 -15.69
CA THR A 59 -20.87 -14.71 -14.92
C THR A 59 -19.36 -14.68 -15.17
N ILE A 60 -18.57 -14.51 -14.14
CA ILE A 60 -17.11 -14.56 -14.16
C ILE A 60 -16.67 -15.81 -13.40
N LYS A 61 -15.71 -16.55 -13.96
CA LYS A 61 -15.13 -17.76 -13.35
C LYS A 61 -13.63 -17.62 -13.28
N GLY A 62 -13.03 -18.22 -12.27
CA GLY A 62 -11.58 -18.22 -12.11
C GLY A 62 -11.13 -19.12 -10.97
N THR A 63 -9.84 -19.08 -10.69
CA THR A 63 -9.20 -19.81 -9.57
C THR A 63 -8.35 -18.86 -8.75
N ILE A 64 -8.17 -19.21 -7.47
CA ILE A 64 -7.31 -18.53 -6.51
C ILE A 64 -6.53 -19.57 -5.71
N ASP A 65 -5.28 -19.25 -5.36
CA ASP A 65 -4.46 -20.10 -4.49
C ASP A 65 -4.85 -19.94 -3.01
N GLU A 66 -5.08 -18.69 -2.58
CA GLU A 66 -5.50 -18.32 -1.23
C GLU A 66 -6.66 -17.31 -1.30
N PRO A 67 -7.50 -17.21 -0.24
CA PRO A 67 -8.55 -16.20 -0.18
C PRO A 67 -7.98 -14.78 -0.34
N VAL A 68 -8.62 -13.97 -1.21
CA VAL A 68 -8.07 -12.67 -1.63
C VAL A 68 -9.14 -11.63 -1.84
N ALA A 69 -8.80 -10.36 -1.58
CA ALA A 69 -9.64 -9.23 -1.96
C ALA A 69 -9.64 -9.02 -3.47
N ALA A 70 -10.79 -8.65 -4.01
CA ALA A 70 -11.00 -8.40 -5.43
C ALA A 70 -11.84 -7.14 -5.63
N THR A 71 -11.74 -6.57 -6.82
CA THR A 71 -12.58 -5.44 -7.26
C THR A 71 -13.34 -5.84 -8.50
N LEU A 72 -14.65 -5.71 -8.44
CA LEU A 72 -15.54 -5.83 -9.59
C LEU A 72 -15.88 -4.43 -10.09
N MET A 73 -15.74 -4.22 -11.40
CA MET A 73 -16.03 -2.95 -12.06
C MET A 73 -16.95 -3.17 -13.26
N LEU A 74 -17.92 -2.28 -13.45
CA LEU A 74 -18.71 -2.18 -14.68
C LEU A 74 -18.17 -1.05 -15.55
N GLN A 75 -17.90 -1.37 -16.82
CA GLN A 75 -17.36 -0.42 -17.79
C GLN A 75 -18.19 -0.42 -19.08
N GLU A 76 -18.32 0.74 -19.73
CA GLU A 76 -18.87 0.82 -21.07
C GLU A 76 -17.92 0.16 -22.07
N THR A 77 -18.44 -0.71 -22.96
CA THR A 77 -17.64 -1.41 -23.96
C THR A 77 -16.98 -0.46 -24.96
N ASN A 78 -17.72 0.58 -25.39
CA ASN A 78 -17.27 1.59 -26.35
C ASN A 78 -17.62 2.98 -25.82
N PRO A 79 -16.85 3.52 -24.85
CA PRO A 79 -17.09 4.88 -24.37
C PRO A 79 -16.76 5.88 -25.49
N PRO A 80 -17.42 7.05 -25.54
CA PRO A 80 -17.06 8.12 -26.47
C PRO A 80 -15.57 8.48 -26.37
N ALA A 81 -14.91 8.73 -27.50
CA ALA A 81 -13.47 9.02 -27.54
C ALA A 81 -13.04 10.24 -26.67
N ASN A 82 -13.96 11.17 -26.43
CA ASN A 82 -13.75 12.35 -25.60
C ASN A 82 -14.33 12.23 -24.19
N LYS A 83 -14.74 11.04 -23.75
CA LYS A 83 -15.28 10.81 -22.41
C LYS A 83 -14.20 11.13 -21.37
N LYS A 84 -14.44 12.18 -20.59
CA LYS A 84 -13.57 12.51 -19.44
C LYS A 84 -13.82 11.51 -18.32
N PHE A 85 -12.76 11.27 -17.54
CA PHE A 85 -12.87 10.47 -16.32
C PHE A 85 -13.82 11.14 -15.33
N ASP A 86 -14.88 10.42 -14.96
CA ASP A 86 -15.83 10.81 -13.92
C ASP A 86 -15.61 9.92 -12.70
N ARG A 87 -15.06 10.51 -11.63
CA ARG A 87 -14.78 9.79 -10.39
C ARG A 87 -16.05 9.25 -9.73
N MET A 88 -17.17 9.98 -9.82
CA MET A 88 -18.45 9.52 -9.24
C MET A 88 -19.01 8.33 -10.02
N GLU A 89 -18.93 8.34 -11.35
CA GLU A 89 -19.28 7.19 -12.18
C GLU A 89 -18.38 5.99 -11.83
N TYR A 90 -17.07 6.22 -11.69
CA TYR A 90 -16.12 5.19 -11.28
C TYR A 90 -16.50 4.58 -9.92
N LEU A 91 -16.77 5.38 -8.90
CA LEU A 91 -17.14 4.90 -7.55
C LEU A 91 -18.46 4.12 -7.55
N ARG A 92 -19.46 4.57 -8.31
CA ARG A 92 -20.75 3.89 -8.43
C ARG A 92 -20.67 2.55 -9.13
N ASN A 93 -19.73 2.41 -10.04
CA ASN A 93 -19.52 1.21 -10.85
C ASN A 93 -18.43 0.27 -10.30
N ASN A 94 -17.99 0.47 -9.06
CA ASN A 94 -17.02 -0.37 -8.37
C ASN A 94 -17.63 -1.06 -7.15
N LEU A 95 -17.23 -2.30 -6.91
CA LEU A 95 -17.60 -3.09 -5.75
C LEU A 95 -16.39 -3.88 -5.25
N SER A 96 -16.03 -3.68 -3.99
CA SER A 96 -15.03 -4.49 -3.32
C SER A 96 -15.62 -5.82 -2.88
N LEU A 97 -14.93 -6.91 -3.19
CA LEU A 97 -15.33 -8.28 -2.91
C LEU A 97 -14.22 -9.01 -2.16
N PHE A 98 -14.56 -10.16 -1.60
CA PHE A 98 -13.58 -11.12 -1.10
C PHE A 98 -13.83 -12.47 -1.78
N LEU A 99 -12.80 -13.05 -2.41
CA LEU A 99 -12.85 -14.35 -3.05
C LEU A 99 -12.24 -15.38 -2.09
N ASP A 100 -12.97 -16.47 -1.82
CA ASP A 100 -12.48 -17.59 -1.00
C ASP A 100 -12.80 -18.96 -1.64
N GLY A 101 -13.21 -18.95 -2.91
CA GLY A 101 -13.73 -20.07 -3.67
C GLY A 101 -15.27 -20.11 -3.64
N GLY A 102 -15.85 -21.06 -4.41
CA GLY A 102 -17.30 -21.27 -4.47
C GLY A 102 -18.07 -20.22 -5.28
N VAL A 103 -19.36 -20.04 -4.95
CA VAL A 103 -20.26 -19.18 -5.73
C VAL A 103 -20.55 -17.89 -4.96
N ILE A 104 -20.39 -16.76 -5.65
CA ILE A 104 -20.75 -15.42 -5.17
C ILE A 104 -21.87 -14.89 -6.04
N THR A 105 -22.94 -14.40 -5.43
CA THR A 105 -24.09 -13.80 -6.10
C THR A 105 -24.15 -12.32 -5.78
N ILE A 106 -24.27 -11.49 -6.80
CA ILE A 106 -24.32 -10.03 -6.73
C ILE A 106 -25.62 -9.55 -7.37
N VAL A 107 -26.40 -8.79 -6.63
CA VAL A 107 -27.66 -8.21 -7.13
C VAL A 107 -27.70 -6.74 -6.81
N THR A 108 -27.88 -5.88 -7.79
CA THR A 108 -28.07 -4.44 -7.57
C THR A 108 -29.35 -3.94 -8.24
N LYS A 109 -29.96 -2.91 -7.62
CA LYS A 109 -31.14 -2.21 -8.14
C LYS A 109 -30.80 -0.89 -8.80
N THR A 110 -29.64 -0.32 -8.50
CA THR A 110 -29.21 0.99 -8.99
C THR A 110 -27.75 0.96 -9.45
N PHE A 111 -26.81 1.02 -8.53
CA PHE A 111 -25.37 1.05 -8.81
C PHE A 111 -24.69 -0.20 -8.26
N LEU A 112 -23.55 -0.55 -8.84
CA LEU A 112 -22.77 -1.68 -8.37
C LEU A 112 -22.31 -1.50 -6.92
N SER A 113 -21.98 -0.27 -6.53
CA SER A 113 -21.59 0.10 -5.15
C SER A 113 -22.68 -0.17 -4.09
N ASP A 114 -23.94 -0.31 -4.52
CA ASP A 114 -25.09 -0.59 -3.64
C ASP A 114 -25.59 -2.04 -3.75
N ALA A 115 -24.80 -2.90 -4.38
CA ALA A 115 -25.18 -4.29 -4.61
C ALA A 115 -25.26 -5.09 -3.30
N GLU A 116 -26.25 -5.97 -3.22
CA GLU A 116 -26.29 -7.05 -2.24
C GLU A 116 -25.36 -8.17 -2.69
N VAL A 117 -24.50 -8.61 -1.78
CA VAL A 117 -23.51 -9.69 -2.05
C VAL A 117 -23.81 -10.86 -1.13
N LYS A 118 -23.91 -12.07 -1.71
CA LYS A 118 -24.08 -13.33 -1.00
C LYS A 118 -23.05 -14.35 -1.46
N GLY A 119 -22.50 -15.12 -0.54
CA GLY A 119 -21.52 -16.17 -0.82
C GLY A 119 -21.25 -17.04 0.40
N SER A 120 -20.02 -17.49 0.56
CA SER A 120 -19.55 -18.19 1.74
C SER A 120 -19.66 -17.34 3.02
N ALA A 121 -19.39 -17.91 4.17
CA ALA A 121 -19.32 -17.16 5.43
C ALA A 121 -18.29 -16.03 5.35
N VAL A 122 -17.11 -16.28 4.75
CA VAL A 122 -16.04 -15.29 4.57
C VAL A 122 -16.48 -14.12 3.71
N VAL A 123 -17.12 -14.41 2.55
CA VAL A 123 -17.68 -13.40 1.65
C VAL A 123 -18.73 -12.54 2.37
N ASN A 124 -19.65 -13.19 3.10
CA ASN A 124 -20.71 -12.51 3.82
C ASN A 124 -20.18 -11.65 4.97
N ASP A 125 -19.14 -12.10 5.68
CA ASP A 125 -18.54 -11.34 6.77
C ASP A 125 -17.77 -10.12 6.25
N TYR A 126 -17.06 -10.25 5.12
CA TYR A 126 -16.46 -9.09 4.45
C TYR A 126 -17.52 -8.11 3.97
N TYR A 127 -18.61 -8.58 3.37
CA TYR A 127 -19.72 -7.73 2.95
C TYR A 127 -20.35 -6.98 4.14
N LYS A 128 -20.62 -7.65 5.26
CA LYS A 128 -21.12 -6.99 6.48
C LYS A 128 -20.17 -5.89 6.96
N TYR A 129 -18.85 -6.17 6.96
CA TYR A 129 -17.87 -5.15 7.30
C TYR A 129 -17.95 -3.95 6.35
N THR A 130 -18.00 -4.17 5.03
CA THR A 130 -18.11 -3.05 4.06
C THR A 130 -19.38 -2.22 4.26
N GLN A 131 -20.50 -2.84 4.64
CA GLN A 131 -21.72 -2.11 4.98
C GLN A 131 -21.58 -1.31 6.29
N GLN A 132 -20.88 -1.84 7.28
CA GLN A 132 -20.63 -1.15 8.55
C GLN A 132 -19.77 0.12 8.36
N VAL A 133 -18.81 0.11 7.43
CA VAL A 133 -17.93 1.26 7.16
C VAL A 133 -18.37 2.08 5.95
N LYS A 134 -19.55 1.84 5.39
CA LYS A 134 -20.03 2.45 4.14
C LYS A 134 -20.02 3.97 4.17
N ASP A 135 -20.54 4.57 5.24
CA ASP A 135 -20.62 6.02 5.36
C ASP A 135 -19.24 6.66 5.53
N ILE A 136 -18.34 5.97 6.24
CA ILE A 136 -16.94 6.38 6.41
C ILE A 136 -16.24 6.34 5.05
N THR A 137 -16.46 5.27 4.27
CA THR A 137 -15.92 5.13 2.91
C THR A 137 -16.45 6.20 1.97
N ALA A 138 -17.72 6.55 2.07
CA ALA A 138 -18.32 7.64 1.29
C ALA A 138 -17.67 9.00 1.63
N LEU A 139 -17.45 9.28 2.92
CA LEU A 139 -16.76 10.49 3.37
C LEU A 139 -15.31 10.52 2.91
N ASP A 140 -14.56 9.42 3.02
CA ASP A 140 -13.19 9.30 2.55
C ASP A 140 -13.07 9.60 1.04
N ASN A 141 -13.98 9.06 0.24
CA ASN A 141 -14.05 9.34 -1.19
C ASN A 141 -14.34 10.82 -1.49
N GLN A 142 -15.21 11.47 -0.73
CA GLN A 142 -15.51 12.91 -0.88
C GLN A 142 -14.28 13.76 -0.52
N LEU A 143 -13.62 13.46 0.60
CA LEU A 143 -12.39 14.13 1.00
C LEU A 143 -11.30 13.99 -0.07
N GLY A 144 -11.15 12.80 -0.66
CA GLY A 144 -10.22 12.57 -1.76
C GLY A 144 -10.45 13.48 -2.96
N MET A 145 -11.72 13.71 -3.34
CA MET A 145 -12.04 14.62 -4.44
C MET A 145 -11.68 16.07 -4.10
N VAL A 146 -12.02 16.51 -2.88
CA VAL A 146 -11.70 17.86 -2.41
C VAL A 146 -10.18 18.05 -2.32
N TYR A 147 -9.48 17.12 -1.70
CA TYR A 147 -8.02 17.15 -1.61
C TYR A 147 -7.35 17.30 -2.98
N TYR A 148 -7.74 16.47 -3.95
CA TYR A 148 -7.18 16.50 -5.29
C TYR A 148 -7.37 17.87 -5.97
N SER A 149 -8.55 18.48 -5.84
CA SER A 149 -8.85 19.79 -6.43
C SER A 149 -8.02 20.91 -5.81
N TYR A 150 -7.86 20.93 -4.49
CA TYR A 150 -7.07 21.94 -3.78
C TYR A 150 -5.55 21.72 -3.92
N ALA A 151 -5.10 20.47 -4.01
CA ALA A 151 -3.70 20.16 -4.30
C ALA A 151 -3.29 20.65 -5.69
N GLN A 152 -4.16 20.47 -6.70
CA GLN A 152 -3.94 21.06 -8.04
C GLN A 152 -3.91 22.60 -8.03
N ALA A 153 -4.72 23.22 -7.19
CA ALA A 153 -4.73 24.67 -7.00
C ALA A 153 -3.56 25.18 -6.13
N LYS A 154 -2.67 24.29 -5.64
CA LYS A 154 -1.54 24.58 -4.74
C LYS A 154 -1.96 25.33 -3.47
N ASN A 155 -3.12 25.01 -2.91
CA ASN A 155 -3.63 25.62 -1.69
C ASN A 155 -3.23 24.76 -0.46
N ALA A 156 -2.03 25.00 0.06
CA ALA A 156 -1.44 24.26 1.17
C ALA A 156 -2.33 24.31 2.43
N ALA A 157 -2.83 25.47 2.83
CA ALA A 157 -3.61 25.60 4.06
C ALA A 157 -4.90 24.75 4.10
N VAL A 158 -5.51 24.49 2.94
CA VAL A 158 -6.67 23.60 2.84
C VAL A 158 -6.24 22.14 2.78
N THR A 159 -5.17 21.83 2.03
CA THR A 159 -4.69 20.45 1.93
C THR A 159 -4.20 19.91 3.27
N ASP A 160 -3.58 20.73 4.12
CA ASP A 160 -3.10 20.32 5.45
C ASP A 160 -4.27 19.97 6.39
N LYS A 161 -5.35 20.79 6.39
CA LYS A 161 -6.58 20.47 7.14
C LYS A 161 -7.24 19.17 6.66
N LEU A 162 -7.26 18.95 5.35
CA LEU A 162 -7.79 17.71 4.78
C LEU A 162 -6.93 16.50 5.19
N MET A 163 -5.62 16.66 5.28
CA MET A 163 -4.73 15.60 5.76
C MET A 163 -4.97 15.24 7.23
N GLU A 164 -5.30 16.21 8.10
CA GLU A 164 -5.72 15.91 9.48
C GLU A 164 -7.03 15.10 9.53
N MET A 165 -7.99 15.44 8.65
CA MET A 165 -9.22 14.66 8.52
C MET A 165 -8.95 13.24 8.04
N TYR A 166 -8.02 13.04 7.09
CA TYR A 166 -7.58 11.71 6.67
C TYR A 166 -6.94 10.90 7.80
N LYS A 167 -6.10 11.54 8.64
CA LYS A 167 -5.54 10.87 9.83
C LYS A 167 -6.64 10.37 10.77
N THR A 168 -7.70 11.19 10.97
CA THR A 168 -8.86 10.79 11.78
C THR A 168 -9.62 9.63 11.17
N LEU A 169 -9.92 9.67 9.87
CA LEU A 169 -10.59 8.57 9.17
C LEU A 169 -9.77 7.28 9.20
N SER A 170 -8.46 7.38 9.01
CA SER A 170 -7.54 6.23 9.09
C SER A 170 -7.59 5.57 10.47
N SER A 171 -7.71 6.36 11.55
CA SER A 171 -7.89 5.82 12.89
C SER A 171 -9.22 5.08 13.05
N ILE A 172 -10.31 5.61 12.51
CA ILE A 172 -11.63 4.96 12.56
C ILE A 172 -11.62 3.65 11.76
N TYR A 173 -10.99 3.62 10.58
CA TYR A 173 -10.82 2.38 9.83
C TYR A 173 -9.99 1.35 10.59
N TYR A 174 -8.88 1.77 11.20
CA TYR A 174 -8.05 0.90 12.01
C TYR A 174 -8.85 0.27 13.15
N ASP A 175 -9.64 1.06 13.88
CA ASP A 175 -10.46 0.57 15.00
C ASP A 175 -11.51 -0.44 14.54
N ALA A 176 -12.17 -0.18 13.40
CA ALA A 176 -13.15 -1.09 12.80
C ALA A 176 -12.49 -2.42 12.35
N GLN A 177 -11.31 -2.35 11.72
CA GLN A 177 -10.54 -3.53 11.30
C GLN A 177 -10.04 -4.33 12.51
N LEU A 178 -9.52 -3.66 13.53
CA LEU A 178 -9.08 -4.30 14.77
C LEU A 178 -10.24 -5.00 15.49
N ALA A 179 -11.41 -4.36 15.55
CA ALA A 179 -12.61 -4.97 16.11
C ALA A 179 -13.04 -6.23 15.33
N PHE A 180 -12.96 -6.17 14.00
CA PHE A 180 -13.23 -7.34 13.15
C PHE A 180 -12.24 -8.49 13.42
N VAL A 181 -10.93 -8.20 13.45
CA VAL A 181 -9.88 -9.20 13.69
C VAL A 181 -10.06 -9.87 15.05
N LYS A 182 -10.34 -9.09 16.10
CA LYS A 182 -10.63 -9.64 17.45
C LYS A 182 -11.81 -10.60 17.45
N LYS A 183 -12.85 -10.30 16.68
CA LYS A 183 -14.06 -11.12 16.60
C LYS A 183 -13.91 -12.35 15.70
N ASN A 184 -13.08 -12.25 14.66
CA ASN A 184 -12.96 -13.26 13.61
C ASN A 184 -11.49 -13.67 13.36
N PRO A 185 -10.73 -14.15 14.37
CA PRO A 185 -9.30 -14.37 14.25
C PRO A 185 -8.92 -15.45 13.22
N ALA A 186 -9.82 -16.35 12.86
CA ALA A 186 -9.62 -17.41 11.88
C ALA A 186 -10.11 -17.02 10.46
N SER A 187 -10.68 -15.83 10.29
CA SER A 187 -11.14 -15.38 8.96
C SER A 187 -9.99 -14.91 8.08
N PRO A 188 -9.88 -15.36 6.82
CA PRO A 188 -8.92 -14.81 5.86
C PRO A 188 -9.01 -13.29 5.68
N VAL A 189 -10.20 -12.70 5.90
CA VAL A 189 -10.41 -11.25 5.93
C VAL A 189 -9.59 -10.58 7.03
N SER A 190 -9.40 -11.25 8.16
CA SER A 190 -8.57 -10.73 9.26
C SER A 190 -7.09 -10.63 8.85
N LEU A 191 -6.56 -11.62 8.14
CA LEU A 191 -5.21 -11.56 7.59
C LEU A 191 -5.06 -10.42 6.56
N PHE A 192 -6.06 -10.24 5.70
CA PHE A 192 -6.13 -9.14 4.75
C PHE A 192 -6.11 -7.77 5.46
N PHE A 193 -6.86 -7.59 6.55
CA PHE A 193 -6.85 -6.34 7.31
C PHE A 193 -5.50 -6.06 7.99
N VAL A 194 -4.84 -7.07 8.54
CA VAL A 194 -3.48 -6.88 9.06
C VAL A 194 -2.52 -6.42 7.97
N LYS A 195 -2.62 -6.99 6.76
CA LYS A 195 -1.84 -6.55 5.59
C LYS A 195 -2.15 -5.09 5.21
N GLN A 196 -3.44 -4.70 5.23
CA GLN A 196 -3.83 -3.31 4.95
C GLN A 196 -3.29 -2.33 6.01
N VAL A 197 -3.33 -2.71 7.29
CA VAL A 197 -2.81 -1.88 8.41
C VAL A 197 -1.30 -1.74 8.33
N LEU A 198 -0.57 -2.79 7.94
CA LEU A 198 0.86 -2.65 7.67
C LEU A 198 1.11 -1.62 6.57
N GLY A 199 0.31 -1.70 5.49
CA GLY A 199 0.27 -0.73 4.39
C GLY A 199 1.61 -0.44 3.75
N MET A 200 1.65 0.60 2.94
CA MET A 200 2.89 1.10 2.32
C MET A 200 3.84 1.74 3.36
N ASP A 201 3.28 2.25 4.45
CA ASP A 201 4.04 2.90 5.52
C ASP A 201 4.75 1.91 6.45
N MET A 202 4.56 0.60 6.25
CA MET A 202 5.11 -0.47 7.09
C MET A 202 4.85 -0.21 8.59
N ASP A 203 3.58 0.12 8.94
CA ASP A 203 3.17 0.41 10.32
C ASP A 203 3.15 -0.87 11.18
N ALA A 204 4.35 -1.38 11.47
CA ALA A 204 4.53 -2.58 12.27
C ALA A 204 4.06 -2.39 13.74
N ALA A 205 3.98 -1.15 14.21
CA ALA A 205 3.47 -0.85 15.56
C ALA A 205 2.00 -1.21 15.70
N LYS A 206 1.20 -1.00 14.65
CA LYS A 206 -0.21 -1.37 14.61
C LYS A 206 -0.43 -2.79 14.08
N ALA A 207 0.24 -3.16 12.98
CA ALA A 207 0.05 -4.46 12.33
C ALA A 207 0.56 -5.64 13.19
N GLY A 208 1.68 -5.47 13.91
CA GLY A 208 2.28 -6.54 14.72
C GLY A 208 1.34 -7.09 15.81
N PRO A 209 0.77 -6.25 16.69
CA PRO A 209 -0.22 -6.69 17.66
C PRO A 209 -1.47 -7.31 17.02
N MET A 210 -1.96 -6.78 15.88
CA MET A 210 -3.09 -7.39 15.17
C MET A 210 -2.75 -8.77 14.60
N PHE A 211 -1.52 -8.96 14.07
CA PHE A 211 -1.05 -10.24 13.55
C PHE A 211 -1.05 -11.33 14.63
N GLN A 212 -0.68 -10.99 15.86
CA GLN A 212 -0.67 -11.94 17.00
C GLN A 212 -2.08 -12.39 17.40
N LEU A 213 -3.13 -11.66 17.03
CA LEU A 213 -4.53 -12.06 17.27
C LEU A 213 -5.04 -13.10 16.28
N LEU A 214 -4.37 -13.28 15.13
CA LEU A 214 -4.80 -14.24 14.11
C LEU A 214 -4.67 -15.68 14.60
N ALA A 215 -5.57 -16.55 14.13
CA ALA A 215 -5.44 -17.98 14.35
C ALA A 215 -4.13 -18.54 13.77
N ALA A 216 -3.54 -19.54 14.42
CA ALA A 216 -2.25 -20.11 14.04
C ALA A 216 -2.21 -20.60 12.58
N GLU A 217 -3.34 -21.09 12.06
CA GLU A 217 -3.47 -21.53 10.66
C GLU A 217 -3.19 -20.37 9.68
N LEU A 218 -3.75 -19.17 9.93
CA LEU A 218 -3.52 -18.01 9.11
C LEU A 218 -2.09 -17.46 9.25
N GLN A 219 -1.54 -17.43 10.46
CA GLN A 219 -0.15 -17.03 10.68
C GLN A 219 0.84 -17.95 9.93
N ASN A 220 0.54 -19.24 9.82
CA ASN A 220 1.37 -20.26 9.17
C ASN A 220 1.09 -20.42 7.68
N SER A 221 0.05 -19.77 7.11
CA SER A 221 -0.21 -19.74 5.68
C SER A 221 0.96 -19.08 4.92
N LYS A 222 1.01 -19.23 3.61
CA LYS A 222 2.01 -18.54 2.76
C LYS A 222 1.96 -17.04 2.97
N THR A 223 0.78 -16.44 2.79
CA THR A 223 0.57 -15.00 2.98
C THR A 223 0.85 -14.56 4.43
N GLY A 224 0.52 -15.38 5.42
CA GLY A 224 0.81 -15.11 6.83
C GLY A 224 2.31 -15.02 7.11
N LYS A 225 3.11 -15.95 6.59
CA LYS A 225 4.58 -15.95 6.72
C LYS A 225 5.22 -14.76 6.03
N GLU A 226 4.75 -14.42 4.82
CA GLU A 226 5.22 -13.22 4.09
C GLU A 226 4.90 -11.95 4.87
N LEU A 227 3.70 -11.85 5.44
CA LEU A 227 3.29 -10.71 6.26
C LEU A 227 4.10 -10.61 7.56
N ALA A 228 4.36 -11.73 8.24
CA ALA A 228 5.22 -11.77 9.43
C ALA A 228 6.63 -11.25 9.12
N ALA A 229 7.24 -11.69 8.00
CA ALA A 229 8.52 -11.19 7.55
C ALA A 229 8.50 -9.68 7.27
N SER A 230 7.44 -9.18 6.63
CA SER A 230 7.26 -7.75 6.36
C SER A 230 7.10 -6.94 7.66
N ILE A 231 6.38 -7.46 8.65
CA ILE A 231 6.25 -6.83 9.98
C ILE A 231 7.62 -6.74 10.66
N GLU A 232 8.45 -7.80 10.60
CA GLU A 232 9.80 -7.77 11.17
C GLU A 232 10.71 -6.73 10.47
N VAL A 233 10.58 -6.55 9.17
CA VAL A 233 11.27 -5.47 8.44
C VAL A 233 10.75 -4.10 8.94
N GLY A 234 9.44 -3.92 9.02
CA GLY A 234 8.83 -2.67 9.52
C GLY A 234 9.26 -2.31 10.94
N LYS A 235 9.46 -3.30 11.83
CA LYS A 235 9.97 -3.06 13.19
C LYS A 235 11.34 -2.41 13.21
N LYS A 236 12.21 -2.68 12.24
CA LYS A 236 13.56 -2.10 12.14
C LYS A 236 13.56 -0.63 11.76
N SER A 237 12.44 -0.11 11.27
CA SER A 237 12.28 1.28 10.85
C SER A 237 11.22 2.05 11.64
N MET A 238 10.88 1.59 12.86
CA MET A 238 9.96 2.28 13.77
C MET A 238 10.61 3.49 14.44
N VAL A 239 9.80 4.46 14.84
CA VAL A 239 10.24 5.57 15.69
C VAL A 239 10.76 5.01 17.03
N GLY A 240 11.89 5.54 17.49
CA GLY A 240 12.60 5.11 18.70
C GLY A 240 13.61 3.98 18.47
N VAL A 241 13.73 3.45 17.27
CA VAL A 241 14.67 2.39 16.90
C VAL A 241 15.90 2.98 16.19
N ALA A 242 17.06 2.37 16.36
CA ALA A 242 18.26 2.75 15.59
C ALA A 242 18.01 2.50 14.09
N ALA A 243 18.24 3.54 13.28
CA ALA A 243 18.12 3.42 11.83
C ALA A 243 19.12 2.38 11.30
N PRO A 244 18.67 1.43 10.45
CA PRO A 244 19.60 0.52 9.79
C PRO A 244 20.66 1.31 9.00
N ASP A 245 21.93 1.03 9.23
CA ASP A 245 22.99 1.62 8.40
C ASP A 245 23.01 0.98 7.01
N PHE A 246 23.26 1.80 5.99
CA PHE A 246 23.38 1.35 4.62
C PHE A 246 24.38 2.20 3.86
N THR A 247 24.92 1.64 2.79
CA THR A 247 25.84 2.30 1.88
C THR A 247 25.31 2.20 0.47
N GLN A 248 25.32 3.32 -0.26
CA GLN A 248 24.84 3.43 -1.63
C GLN A 248 25.83 4.24 -2.49
N PRO A 249 25.95 3.99 -3.80
CA PRO A 249 26.77 4.81 -4.67
C PRO A 249 26.15 6.20 -4.87
N THR A 250 27.01 7.23 -4.86
CA THR A 250 26.64 8.60 -5.28
C THR A 250 26.54 8.69 -6.80
N PRO A 251 26.03 9.80 -7.35
CA PRO A 251 26.07 10.03 -8.80
C PRO A 251 27.45 9.92 -9.42
N GLU A 252 28.52 10.26 -8.69
CA GLU A 252 29.93 10.19 -9.12
C GLU A 252 30.51 8.77 -9.02
N GLY A 253 29.77 7.83 -8.43
CA GLY A 253 30.18 6.43 -8.27
C GLY A 253 30.98 6.15 -6.99
N THR A 254 31.13 7.14 -6.10
CA THR A 254 31.72 6.91 -4.76
C THR A 254 30.64 6.42 -3.79
N ASN A 255 31.03 5.62 -2.81
CA ASN A 255 30.08 5.13 -1.82
C ASN A 255 29.91 6.13 -0.68
N ILE A 256 28.65 6.31 -0.25
CA ILE A 256 28.28 7.11 0.92
C ILE A 256 27.37 6.29 1.84
N SER A 257 27.58 6.36 3.16
CA SER A 257 26.77 5.65 4.13
C SER A 257 25.94 6.59 4.98
N LEU A 258 24.83 6.10 5.55
CA LEU A 258 24.05 6.88 6.55
C LEU A 258 24.92 7.23 7.77
N ALA A 259 25.81 6.34 8.18
CA ALA A 259 26.73 6.58 9.29
C ALA A 259 27.68 7.78 9.07
N SER A 260 27.93 8.20 7.81
CA SER A 260 28.75 9.39 7.50
C SER A 260 28.14 10.70 8.02
N PHE A 261 26.86 10.70 8.34
CA PHE A 261 26.14 11.88 8.83
C PHE A 261 25.95 11.89 10.35
N LYS A 262 26.60 10.99 11.10
CA LYS A 262 26.52 10.96 12.57
C LYS A 262 26.80 12.33 13.17
N GLY A 263 26.05 12.70 14.20
CA GLY A 263 26.13 14.02 14.85
C GLY A 263 25.20 15.06 14.25
N LYS A 264 24.43 14.73 13.22
CA LYS A 264 23.42 15.61 12.60
C LYS A 264 22.03 14.99 12.70
N TYR A 265 20.99 15.82 12.59
CA TYR A 265 19.67 15.35 12.23
C TYR A 265 19.64 15.08 10.72
N VAL A 266 19.27 13.87 10.29
CA VAL A 266 19.32 13.45 8.90
C VAL A 266 17.93 13.04 8.43
N LEU A 267 17.40 13.70 7.40
CA LEU A 267 16.22 13.24 6.69
C LEU A 267 16.67 12.26 5.59
N VAL A 268 16.50 10.97 5.84
CA VAL A 268 16.68 9.92 4.81
C VAL A 268 15.43 9.91 3.95
N ASP A 269 15.53 10.40 2.71
CA ASP A 269 14.39 10.62 1.82
C ASP A 269 14.44 9.66 0.62
N PHE A 270 13.41 8.81 0.48
CA PHE A 270 13.27 7.89 -0.64
C PHE A 270 12.35 8.49 -1.69
N TRP A 271 12.89 8.64 -2.91
CA TRP A 271 12.21 9.34 -4.00
C TRP A 271 12.59 8.80 -5.38
N ALA A 272 12.01 9.36 -6.45
CA ALA A 272 12.44 9.10 -7.82
C ALA A 272 12.05 10.26 -8.76
N SER A 273 12.75 10.37 -9.89
CA SER A 273 12.47 11.41 -10.91
C SER A 273 11.08 11.29 -11.53
N TRP A 274 10.54 10.10 -11.61
CA TRP A 274 9.21 9.80 -12.14
C TRP A 274 8.09 9.91 -11.10
N CYS A 275 8.42 10.12 -9.82
CA CYS A 275 7.46 10.24 -8.74
C CYS A 275 6.88 11.65 -8.67
N GLY A 276 5.71 11.87 -9.25
CA GLY A 276 5.02 13.17 -9.23
C GLY A 276 4.83 13.77 -7.83
N PRO A 277 4.30 13.02 -6.84
CA PRO A 277 4.18 13.51 -5.47
C PRO A 277 5.52 13.87 -4.81
N CYS A 278 6.61 13.13 -5.09
CA CYS A 278 7.95 13.46 -4.60
C CYS A 278 8.41 14.82 -5.14
N ARG A 279 8.22 15.04 -6.45
CA ARG A 279 8.58 16.30 -7.11
C ARG A 279 7.73 17.49 -6.61
N ALA A 280 6.48 17.22 -6.21
CA ALA A 280 5.63 18.25 -5.60
C ALA A 280 6.10 18.66 -4.19
N GLU A 281 6.76 17.76 -3.46
CA GLU A 281 7.34 18.04 -2.13
C GLU A 281 8.70 18.76 -2.20
N SER A 282 9.39 18.73 -3.34
CA SER A 282 10.74 19.32 -3.52
C SER A 282 10.89 20.76 -3.00
N PRO A 283 9.95 21.69 -3.24
CA PRO A 283 10.08 23.05 -2.71
C PRO A 283 10.14 23.11 -1.18
N ASN A 284 9.38 22.25 -0.49
CA ASN A 284 9.38 22.20 0.98
C ASN A 284 10.72 21.65 1.49
N LEU A 285 11.28 20.62 0.85
CA LEU A 285 12.59 20.07 1.19
C LEU A 285 13.69 21.11 0.99
N VAL A 286 13.69 21.85 -0.14
CA VAL A 286 14.67 22.91 -0.42
C VAL A 286 14.60 24.00 0.63
N LYS A 287 13.40 24.46 0.98
CA LYS A 287 13.20 25.48 2.03
C LYS A 287 13.70 24.98 3.38
N ALA A 288 13.32 23.79 3.81
CA ALA A 288 13.75 23.19 5.07
C ALA A 288 15.27 23.03 5.11
N TYR A 289 15.88 22.56 4.02
CA TYR A 289 17.33 22.41 3.94
C TYR A 289 18.07 23.74 4.09
N GLN A 290 17.66 24.77 3.36
CA GLN A 290 18.27 26.11 3.47
C GLN A 290 18.19 26.68 4.89
N GLN A 291 17.06 26.50 5.55
CA GLN A 291 16.79 27.05 6.89
C GLN A 291 17.53 26.31 7.99
N TYR A 292 17.59 24.96 7.94
CA TYR A 292 18.07 24.15 9.06
C TYR A 292 19.45 23.53 8.86
N LYS A 293 20.02 23.55 7.65
CA LYS A 293 21.40 23.09 7.39
C LYS A 293 22.44 23.75 8.32
N PRO A 294 22.41 25.09 8.54
CA PRO A 294 23.36 25.73 9.46
C PRO A 294 23.20 25.30 10.92
N LYS A 295 22.05 24.69 11.26
CA LYS A 295 21.71 24.20 12.60
C LYS A 295 21.99 22.71 12.80
N GLY A 296 22.69 22.06 11.87
CA GLY A 296 23.03 20.64 11.97
C GLY A 296 22.00 19.69 11.37
N PHE A 297 21.18 20.17 10.43
CA PHE A 297 20.28 19.33 9.61
C PHE A 297 20.94 18.92 8.30
N GLU A 298 20.68 17.70 7.88
CA GLU A 298 21.10 17.17 6.57
C GLU A 298 19.93 16.45 5.90
N ILE A 299 19.92 16.43 4.57
CA ILE A 299 19.07 15.51 3.79
C ILE A 299 19.99 14.53 3.09
N PHE A 300 19.62 13.26 3.13
CA PHE A 300 20.26 12.19 2.39
C PHE A 300 19.21 11.49 1.54
N SER A 301 19.12 11.88 0.26
CA SER A 301 18.11 11.32 -0.64
C SER A 301 18.60 10.06 -1.32
N VAL A 302 17.76 9.01 -1.30
CA VAL A 302 17.97 7.72 -1.95
C VAL A 302 17.03 7.61 -3.13
N SER A 303 17.59 7.58 -4.34
CA SER A 303 16.81 7.50 -5.58
C SER A 303 16.44 6.05 -5.92
N LEU A 304 15.17 5.84 -6.28
CA LEU A 304 14.63 4.62 -6.86
C LEU A 304 14.52 4.72 -8.39
N ASP A 305 15.37 5.51 -9.02
CA ASP A 305 15.48 5.55 -10.48
C ASP A 305 16.25 4.34 -11.01
N ASP A 306 15.90 3.90 -12.22
CA ASP A 306 16.64 2.92 -13.02
C ASP A 306 17.50 3.58 -14.12
N LYS A 307 17.36 4.92 -14.31
CA LYS A 307 18.04 5.74 -15.31
C LYS A 307 18.76 6.92 -14.67
N LYS A 308 20.09 6.88 -14.67
CA LYS A 308 20.93 7.91 -14.06
C LYS A 308 20.70 9.31 -14.65
N ASP A 309 20.52 9.41 -15.94
CA ASP A 309 20.30 10.68 -16.65
C ASP A 309 18.99 11.37 -16.20
N LYS A 310 17.91 10.60 -16.03
CA LYS A 310 16.63 11.10 -15.54
C LYS A 310 16.73 11.55 -14.09
N TRP A 311 17.38 10.74 -13.24
CA TRP A 311 17.65 11.08 -11.85
C TRP A 311 18.40 12.40 -11.72
N LEU A 312 19.57 12.54 -12.39
CA LEU A 312 20.38 13.76 -12.33
C LEU A 312 19.68 14.98 -12.90
N LYS A 313 18.91 14.79 -13.99
CA LYS A 313 18.07 15.89 -14.50
C LYS A 313 17.07 16.37 -13.45
N ALA A 314 16.41 15.46 -12.76
CA ALA A 314 15.43 15.79 -11.71
C ALA A 314 16.09 16.48 -10.51
N VAL A 315 17.25 16.00 -10.04
CA VAL A 315 18.06 16.66 -8.99
C VAL A 315 18.35 18.13 -9.35
N LYS A 316 18.75 18.37 -10.60
CA LYS A 316 19.01 19.73 -11.09
C LYS A 316 17.76 20.59 -11.19
N ASP A 317 16.70 20.04 -11.79
CA ASP A 317 15.45 20.76 -12.04
C ASP A 317 14.77 21.18 -10.72
N ASP A 318 14.86 20.34 -9.68
CA ASP A 318 14.27 20.58 -8.36
C ASP A 318 15.19 21.34 -7.40
N GLY A 319 16.43 21.62 -7.80
CA GLY A 319 17.40 22.40 -7.01
C GLY A 319 17.93 21.67 -5.78
N TYR A 320 18.05 20.35 -5.83
CA TYR A 320 18.60 19.55 -4.72
C TYR A 320 20.10 19.78 -4.62
N THR A 321 20.55 20.28 -3.48
CA THR A 321 21.98 20.62 -3.19
C THR A 321 22.58 19.76 -2.07
N TRP A 322 21.87 18.73 -1.66
CA TRP A 322 22.27 17.79 -0.61
C TRP A 322 22.69 16.44 -1.19
N PRO A 323 23.35 15.58 -0.39
CA PRO A 323 23.81 14.27 -0.81
C PRO A 323 22.70 13.41 -1.43
N GLN A 324 23.03 12.82 -2.56
CA GLN A 324 22.18 11.92 -3.33
C GLN A 324 22.87 10.56 -3.45
N ALA A 325 22.11 9.46 -3.35
CA ALA A 325 22.62 8.13 -3.61
C ALA A 325 21.56 7.27 -4.30
N GLY A 326 21.96 6.19 -4.96
CA GLY A 326 21.06 5.25 -5.62
C GLY A 326 21.83 4.20 -6.40
N ASP A 327 21.34 2.97 -6.42
CA ASP A 327 21.97 1.81 -7.08
C ASP A 327 21.41 1.51 -8.47
N LEU A 328 20.50 2.35 -8.97
CA LEU A 328 19.81 2.24 -10.26
C LEU A 328 19.01 0.94 -10.45
N LYS A 329 18.53 0.35 -9.35
CA LYS A 329 17.74 -0.88 -9.36
C LYS A 329 16.24 -0.66 -9.19
N GLY A 330 15.76 0.58 -9.25
CA GLY A 330 14.34 0.88 -9.09
C GLY A 330 13.83 0.38 -7.74
N TRP A 331 12.72 -0.35 -7.75
CA TRP A 331 12.12 -0.94 -6.54
C TRP A 331 12.97 -2.04 -5.88
N GLU A 332 13.98 -2.58 -6.56
CA GLU A 332 14.95 -3.53 -5.98
C GLU A 332 16.11 -2.82 -5.28
N ASN A 333 16.02 -1.50 -5.05
CA ASN A 333 17.04 -0.75 -4.33
C ASN A 333 17.30 -1.35 -2.95
N ALA A 334 18.58 -1.61 -2.63
CA ALA A 334 18.97 -2.31 -1.42
C ALA A 334 18.63 -1.55 -0.13
N ALA A 335 18.75 -0.21 -0.13
CA ALA A 335 18.37 0.61 1.02
C ALA A 335 16.84 0.64 1.19
N ALA A 336 16.09 0.78 0.10
CA ALA A 336 14.63 0.72 0.13
C ALA A 336 14.13 -0.61 0.71
N SER A 337 14.71 -1.73 0.28
CA SER A 337 14.39 -3.06 0.80
C SER A 337 14.72 -3.19 2.29
N LEU A 338 15.86 -2.65 2.73
CA LEU A 338 16.31 -2.68 4.14
C LEU A 338 15.32 -1.94 5.07
N PHE A 339 14.79 -0.81 4.62
CA PHE A 339 13.81 -0.01 5.36
C PHE A 339 12.36 -0.46 5.14
N GLY A 340 12.13 -1.41 4.23
CA GLY A 340 10.80 -1.90 3.89
C GLY A 340 9.98 -0.92 3.06
N ILE A 341 10.62 -0.09 2.25
CA ILE A 341 9.95 0.91 1.41
C ILE A 341 9.19 0.21 0.29
N SER A 342 7.87 0.33 0.29
CA SER A 342 6.97 -0.19 -0.73
C SER A 342 6.19 0.91 -1.48
N GLY A 343 6.42 2.18 -1.12
CA GLY A 343 5.82 3.37 -1.75
C GLY A 343 6.66 4.61 -1.53
N ILE A 344 6.66 5.52 -2.49
CA ILE A 344 7.35 6.83 -2.42
C ILE A 344 6.37 7.95 -2.77
N PRO A 345 6.60 9.18 -2.22
CA PRO A 345 7.70 9.59 -1.34
C PRO A 345 7.59 8.95 0.05
N PHE A 346 8.74 8.65 0.68
CA PHE A 346 8.82 8.21 2.06
C PHE A 346 10.11 8.70 2.70
N ASN A 347 10.08 9.06 3.98
CA ASN A 347 11.29 9.50 4.67
C ASN A 347 11.33 9.08 6.15
N PHE A 348 12.54 9.11 6.69
CA PHE A 348 12.82 8.93 8.10
C PHE A 348 13.68 10.09 8.58
N LEU A 349 13.30 10.73 9.69
CA LEU A 349 14.15 11.69 10.36
C LEU A 349 14.95 10.95 11.45
N VAL A 350 16.26 10.95 11.31
CA VAL A 350 17.22 10.28 12.19
C VAL A 350 17.92 11.34 13.03
N ASP A 351 18.05 11.11 14.34
CA ASP A 351 18.72 12.02 15.25
C ASP A 351 20.27 11.89 15.19
N PRO A 352 21.05 12.77 15.88
CA PRO A 352 22.51 12.70 15.89
C PRO A 352 23.11 11.39 16.40
N ASN A 353 22.33 10.58 17.15
CA ASN A 353 22.73 9.28 17.68
C ASN A 353 22.39 8.12 16.74
N GLY A 354 21.69 8.40 15.63
CA GLY A 354 21.24 7.39 14.66
C GLY A 354 19.88 6.79 14.98
N ILE A 355 19.08 7.40 15.86
CA ILE A 355 17.74 6.93 16.22
C ILE A 355 16.69 7.58 15.33
N ILE A 356 15.73 6.82 14.81
CA ILE A 356 14.59 7.34 14.05
C ILE A 356 13.67 8.09 15.01
N VAL A 357 13.49 9.40 14.81
CA VAL A 357 12.66 10.26 15.66
C VAL A 357 11.33 10.67 15.01
N ALA A 358 11.21 10.47 13.70
CA ALA A 358 9.96 10.65 12.96
C ALA A 358 10.00 9.93 11.61
N ARG A 359 8.84 9.77 10.99
CA ARG A 359 8.66 9.10 9.68
C ARG A 359 7.66 9.87 8.85
N ASN A 360 7.80 9.76 7.53
CA ASN A 360 6.81 10.23 6.55
C ASN A 360 6.40 11.70 6.76
N LEU A 361 7.38 12.56 7.11
CA LEU A 361 7.20 13.99 7.32
C LEU A 361 7.09 14.73 5.97
N ARG A 362 6.13 15.65 5.85
CA ARG A 362 5.93 16.47 4.65
C ARG A 362 5.38 17.83 5.00
N GLY A 363 5.64 18.82 4.11
CA GLY A 363 5.08 20.17 4.24
C GLY A 363 5.28 20.76 5.63
N GLU A 364 4.19 21.18 6.25
CA GLU A 364 4.20 21.79 7.58
C GLU A 364 4.61 20.82 8.71
N ASP A 365 4.31 19.51 8.59
CA ASP A 365 4.73 18.50 9.58
C ASP A 365 6.26 18.42 9.66
N LEU A 366 6.97 18.52 8.51
CA LEU A 366 8.44 18.56 8.48
C LEU A 366 8.97 19.84 9.13
N GLU A 367 8.45 21.00 8.74
CA GLU A 367 8.84 22.29 9.30
C GLU A 367 8.64 22.34 10.81
N LYS A 368 7.46 21.92 11.29
CA LYS A 368 7.12 21.85 12.71
C LYS A 368 8.10 20.96 13.47
N LYS A 369 8.34 19.74 12.96
CA LYS A 369 9.24 18.80 13.62
C LYS A 369 10.68 19.31 13.70
N LEU A 370 11.18 19.92 12.62
CA LEU A 370 12.52 20.51 12.61
C LEU A 370 12.62 21.71 13.55
N SER A 371 11.59 22.57 13.63
CA SER A 371 11.57 23.71 14.53
C SER A 371 11.55 23.32 16.02
N GLU A 372 10.96 22.17 16.36
CA GLU A 372 10.99 21.59 17.71
C GLU A 372 12.39 21.10 18.10
N LEU A 373 13.13 20.50 17.14
CA LEU A 373 14.41 19.83 17.39
C LEU A 373 15.62 20.74 17.20
N LEU A 374 15.53 21.73 16.31
CA LEU A 374 16.64 22.59 15.86
C LEU A 374 16.32 24.06 16.14
N LYS A 375 16.29 24.39 17.41
CA LYS A 375 16.02 25.77 17.92
C LYS A 375 17.15 26.75 17.60
#